data_d698461b7b97d1decbe700c3be163d1c
#
_entry.id   d698461b7b97d1decbe700c3be163d1c
#
_cell.length_a   1.000
_cell.length_b   1.000
_cell.length_c   1.000
_cell.angle_alpha   90.00
_cell.angle_beta   90.00
_cell.angle_gamma   90.00
#
_symmetry.space_group_name_H-M   'P 1'
#
loop_
_entity.id
_entity.type
_entity.pdbx_description
1 polymer ?
#
loop_
_entity_poly.entity_id
_entity_poly.type
_entity_poly.pdbx_seq_one_letter_code
_entity_poly.pdbx_strand_id
1 'polypeptide(L)'
;MRTDEGSRKEDARRSDKEADVKGERNNLQDTSPEGIFATPAPNSATGQSQQPPWRTEPEIGPARQEQLARCLATIPDITRGIYPFRGMKLNRADIEWLLITLESKRDPRASGDEQRNRQGLDLRAADLRYADLHALPLARLLGSLTREEWDEATEEQRAAAAVLLTGADLSESHLEEAELIGAYLEKASLHEAHLEKADLARAHLQRAFLARAHLKEADLSEAHLEKADLSEVYLQGANLRRTHLEQAYLNGAHLEKANLSEARLEKVYLSEARLEGAILGEAHLEEGYLSGANLKGADLSRVHLEGAYLNEAHLEDTFLYRAHLERTFLYKAHLEGARLSKTHVEEAHLKKALESGEQHIGPSLADAQWGNVNLAAVQWSQVDMLADEYEARQTTRKGKRKDSVARLEEYEAAVRANRQLAVALRAQGLDEEAARFAYRAQLLQRIVLWRQGKFLQYLFSLLLDLLAGYGYRPGRSVIAYLVVIFGFMGLYLLNAHGAAAHLRWDEALVLSVSSFHGRGFFLQNVPLGDAFARLAAAEAVLGLLIEVSFIATFTQRFFGR
;
A
#
# COMPACT_ATOMS: atom_id res chain seq x y z
N MET A 1 40.16 39.66 -25.90
CA MET A 1 41.13 39.91 -24.79
C MET A 1 40.92 38.73 -23.88
N ARG A 2 41.77 37.81 -24.04
CA ARG A 2 42.93 37.40 -23.20
C ARG A 2 42.39 36.85 -21.88
N THR A 3 42.56 35.65 -21.60
CA THR A 3 43.64 34.64 -21.44
C THR A 3 43.49 34.08 -20.07
N ASP A 4 43.64 32.91 -19.71
CA ASP A 4 44.33 31.69 -20.02
C ASP A 4 44.24 30.84 -18.76
N GLU A 5 43.96 29.61 -18.93
CA GLU A 5 44.89 28.46 -18.85
C GLU A 5 45.42 28.09 -17.45
N GLY A 6 45.33 26.86 -17.19
CA GLY A 6 46.34 26.06 -16.59
C GLY A 6 45.81 25.11 -15.52
N SER A 7 45.87 23.90 -15.57
CA SER A 7 46.49 22.73 -16.16
C SER A 7 46.42 21.61 -15.13
N ARG A 8 45.91 20.49 -15.53
CA ARG A 8 46.62 19.23 -15.85
C ARG A 8 47.37 18.53 -14.71
N LYS A 9 46.88 17.34 -14.46
CA LYS A 9 47.58 16.04 -14.45
C LYS A 9 48.27 15.58 -13.18
N GLU A 10 47.85 14.38 -12.76
CA GLU A 10 48.61 13.13 -12.67
C GLU A 10 47.66 12.07 -12.16
N ASP A 11 47.16 11.14 -12.91
CA ASP A 11 47.63 9.94 -13.63
C ASP A 11 48.45 8.97 -12.78
N ALA A 12 47.83 7.87 -12.53
CA ALA A 12 48.12 6.50 -12.91
C ALA A 12 49.11 5.64 -12.07
N ARG A 13 48.64 4.39 -11.99
CA ARG A 13 49.35 3.09 -11.88
C ARG A 13 49.28 2.45 -10.51
N ARG A 14 48.87 1.19 -10.37
CA ARG A 14 49.04 -0.08 -11.13
C ARG A 14 48.05 -1.09 -10.56
N SER A 15 47.30 -1.78 -11.31
CA SER A 15 47.44 -3.00 -12.13
C SER A 15 47.81 -4.28 -11.37
N ASP A 16 46.92 -5.24 -11.55
CA ASP A 16 47.10 -6.66 -11.76
C ASP A 16 47.71 -7.57 -10.69
N LYS A 17 46.86 -8.51 -10.23
CA LYS A 17 47.16 -9.94 -10.39
C LYS A 17 45.91 -10.81 -10.26
N GLU A 18 45.55 -11.38 -11.40
CA GLU A 18 44.75 -12.61 -11.49
C GLU A 18 45.51 -13.79 -10.88
N ALA A 19 44.79 -14.68 -10.23
CA ALA A 19 45.08 -16.11 -10.29
C ALA A 19 43.83 -16.92 -9.93
N ASP A 20 43.37 -17.62 -10.89
CA ASP A 20 42.47 -18.75 -11.01
C ASP A 20 42.70 -19.82 -9.95
N VAL A 21 41.65 -20.37 -9.32
CA VAL A 21 41.50 -21.81 -9.03
C VAL A 21 40.02 -22.19 -9.06
N LYS A 22 39.71 -23.11 -9.94
CA LYS A 22 38.47 -23.86 -10.10
C LYS A 22 38.19 -24.79 -8.93
N GLY A 23 36.88 -24.98 -8.67
CA GLY A 23 36.32 -26.30 -8.37
C GLY A 23 35.77 -26.49 -6.97
N GLU A 24 34.50 -26.50 -6.78
CA GLU A 24 33.65 -27.65 -6.49
C GLU A 24 32.30 -27.21 -5.94
N ARG A 25 31.25 -27.67 -6.60
CA ARG A 25 29.88 -27.62 -6.08
C ARG A 25 29.75 -28.55 -4.91
N ASN A 26 29.16 -28.08 -3.80
CA ASN A 26 28.35 -28.97 -2.97
C ASN A 26 27.21 -28.18 -2.29
N ASN A 27 26.02 -28.73 -2.44
CA ASN A 27 24.78 -28.42 -1.75
C ASN A 27 24.99 -28.32 -0.25
N LEU A 28 24.50 -27.26 0.36
CA LEU A 28 24.15 -27.30 1.78
C LEU A 28 22.81 -26.59 1.99
N GLN A 29 21.92 -27.39 2.49
CA GLN A 29 20.56 -27.10 2.93
C GLN A 29 20.55 -26.03 4.03
N ASP A 30 19.52 -25.23 3.95
CA ASP A 30 18.98 -24.32 4.95
C ASP A 30 18.85 -25.02 6.32
N THR A 31 19.61 -24.56 7.31
CA THR A 31 19.35 -24.85 8.72
C THR A 31 19.66 -23.61 9.54
N SER A 32 18.59 -23.01 10.06
CA SER A 32 18.63 -22.00 11.09
C SER A 32 19.43 -22.48 12.32
N PRO A 33 20.27 -21.66 12.94
CA PRO A 33 20.84 -22.03 14.21
C PRO A 33 19.89 -21.69 15.36
N GLU A 34 19.26 -22.72 15.92
CA GLU A 34 18.75 -22.67 17.29
C GLU A 34 19.91 -22.45 18.24
N GLY A 35 19.83 -21.39 19.04
CA GLY A 35 20.83 -21.08 20.06
C GLY A 35 20.84 -22.13 21.18
N ILE A 36 21.87 -22.98 21.15
CA ILE A 36 22.17 -23.89 22.26
C ILE A 36 22.82 -23.05 23.37
N PHE A 37 22.10 -22.85 24.46
CA PHE A 37 22.69 -22.40 25.71
C PHE A 37 23.60 -23.53 26.23
N ALA A 38 24.90 -23.35 26.10
CA ALA A 38 25.90 -24.19 26.72
C ALA A 38 25.90 -23.95 28.24
N THR A 39 25.49 -24.95 29.02
CA THR A 39 25.69 -24.96 30.45
C THR A 39 27.20 -25.04 30.74
N PRO A 40 27.80 -24.15 31.56
CA PRO A 40 29.16 -24.34 32.04
C PRO A 40 29.20 -25.44 33.07
N ALA A 41 30.21 -26.32 32.95
CA ALA A 41 30.50 -27.37 33.90
C ALA A 41 30.79 -26.80 35.31
N PRO A 42 30.49 -27.54 36.38
CA PRO A 42 30.68 -27.03 37.73
C PRO A 42 32.17 -27.01 38.10
N ASN A 43 32.74 -25.82 38.16
CA ASN A 43 34.03 -25.61 38.80
C ASN A 43 33.83 -25.22 40.26
N SER A 44 34.49 -25.97 41.10
CA SER A 44 34.52 -25.95 42.53
C SER A 44 34.90 -24.63 43.19
N ALA A 45 34.16 -24.32 44.26
CA ALA A 45 34.57 -23.59 45.44
C ALA A 45 35.17 -22.17 45.30
N THR A 46 34.31 -21.20 45.43
CA THR A 46 34.40 -20.11 46.42
C THR A 46 33.06 -19.35 46.39
N GLY A 47 32.34 -19.34 47.50
CA GLY A 47 31.01 -18.70 47.60
C GLY A 47 31.10 -17.17 47.61
N GLN A 48 31.23 -16.60 46.42
CA GLN A 48 30.79 -15.26 46.12
C GLN A 48 29.54 -15.42 45.24
N SER A 49 28.37 -15.18 45.82
CA SER A 49 27.15 -14.99 45.04
C SER A 49 27.45 -13.92 43.99
N GLN A 50 27.63 -14.30 42.71
CA GLN A 50 27.77 -13.36 41.61
C GLN A 50 26.48 -12.53 41.59
N GLN A 51 26.62 -11.24 41.92
CA GLN A 51 25.48 -10.30 41.80
C GLN A 51 25.03 -10.28 40.33
N PRO A 52 23.70 -10.20 40.09
CA PRO A 52 23.20 -10.07 38.73
C PRO A 52 23.84 -8.87 38.01
N PRO A 53 24.15 -8.99 36.70
CA PRO A 53 24.85 -7.93 35.96
C PRO A 53 24.11 -6.58 35.94
N TRP A 54 22.77 -6.60 36.07
CA TRP A 54 21.93 -5.42 36.12
C TRP A 54 21.91 -4.69 37.46
N ARG A 55 22.48 -5.31 38.53
CA ARG A 55 22.57 -4.66 39.85
C ARG A 55 23.78 -3.73 39.90
N THR A 56 23.51 -2.45 40.02
CA THR A 56 24.54 -1.41 40.01
C THR A 56 24.60 -0.61 41.32
N GLU A 57 23.49 -0.59 42.08
CA GLU A 57 23.36 0.23 43.26
C GLU A 57 23.78 -0.52 44.55
N PRO A 58 24.27 0.20 45.57
CA PRO A 58 24.53 -0.38 46.85
C PRO A 58 23.27 -0.86 47.55
N GLU A 59 23.39 -1.80 48.46
CA GLU A 59 22.26 -2.32 49.20
C GLU A 59 21.62 -1.24 50.08
N ILE A 60 20.27 -1.14 49.98
CA ILE A 60 19.50 -0.16 50.77
C ILE A 60 19.51 -0.49 52.27
N GLY A 61 19.41 0.51 53.11
CA GLY A 61 19.44 0.36 54.55
C GLY A 61 18.28 -0.49 55.11
N PRO A 62 18.47 -1.15 56.28
CA PRO A 62 17.47 -2.08 56.84
C PRO A 62 16.07 -1.48 57.04
N ALA A 63 16.00 -0.23 57.47
CA ALA A 63 14.71 0.47 57.64
C ALA A 63 13.95 0.62 56.34
N ARG A 64 14.66 0.88 55.22
CA ARG A 64 14.06 0.97 53.90
C ARG A 64 13.62 -0.41 53.37
N GLN A 65 14.44 -1.43 53.61
CA GLN A 65 14.09 -2.82 53.30
C GLN A 65 12.81 -3.26 54.01
N GLU A 66 12.69 -2.99 55.32
CA GLU A 66 11.49 -3.30 56.10
C GLU A 66 10.26 -2.53 55.60
N GLN A 67 10.41 -1.28 55.21
CA GLN A 67 9.34 -0.48 54.63
C GLN A 67 8.85 -1.08 53.32
N LEU A 68 9.76 -1.43 52.39
CA LEU A 68 9.43 -2.03 51.10
C LEU A 68 8.83 -3.43 51.28
N ALA A 69 9.35 -4.24 52.24
CA ALA A 69 8.79 -5.55 52.56
C ALA A 69 7.33 -5.49 53.04
N ARG A 70 7.00 -4.47 53.86
CA ARG A 70 5.61 -4.24 54.30
C ARG A 70 4.72 -3.85 53.09
N CYS A 71 5.23 -3.03 52.19
CA CYS A 71 4.51 -2.65 50.97
C CYS A 71 4.26 -3.88 50.07
N LEU A 72 5.27 -4.72 49.86
CA LEU A 72 5.12 -5.99 49.09
C LEU A 72 4.10 -6.95 49.70
N ALA A 73 3.84 -6.88 51.00
CA ALA A 73 2.84 -7.72 51.68
C ALA A 73 1.41 -7.13 51.54
N THR A 74 1.25 -5.93 50.98
CA THR A 74 -0.06 -5.30 50.77
C THR A 74 -0.80 -6.04 49.63
N ILE A 75 -2.00 -6.50 49.94
CA ILE A 75 -2.89 -7.09 48.94
C ILE A 75 -3.60 -5.93 48.22
N PRO A 76 -3.48 -5.82 46.90
CA PRO A 76 -4.14 -4.76 46.14
C PRO A 76 -5.67 -4.84 46.26
N ASP A 77 -6.33 -3.70 46.41
CA ASP A 77 -7.79 -3.56 46.37
C ASP A 77 -8.16 -2.37 45.49
N ILE A 78 -8.61 -2.67 44.27
CA ILE A 78 -8.96 -1.70 43.24
C ILE A 78 -10.10 -0.80 43.71
N THR A 79 -11.09 -1.39 44.39
CA THR A 79 -12.30 -0.65 44.85
C THR A 79 -11.98 0.40 45.89
N ARG A 80 -10.96 0.17 46.71
CA ARG A 80 -10.46 1.10 47.74
C ARG A 80 -9.25 1.89 47.26
N GLY A 81 -8.71 1.61 46.06
CA GLY A 81 -7.50 2.23 45.56
C GLY A 81 -6.27 1.91 46.40
N ILE A 82 -6.19 0.69 46.96
CA ILE A 82 -5.05 0.22 47.75
C ILE A 82 -4.07 -0.49 46.82
N TYR A 83 -2.85 0.02 46.71
CA TYR A 83 -1.76 -0.57 45.93
C TYR A 83 -0.47 -0.62 46.75
N PRO A 84 0.45 -1.56 46.47
CA PRO A 84 1.66 -1.80 47.28
C PRO A 84 2.50 -0.54 47.52
N PHE A 85 2.72 0.24 46.45
CA PHE A 85 3.62 1.41 46.49
C PHE A 85 2.91 2.72 46.20
N ARG A 86 1.62 2.85 46.49
CA ARG A 86 0.82 4.02 46.18
C ARG A 86 1.45 5.32 46.70
N GLY A 87 1.81 6.21 45.78
CA GLY A 87 2.39 7.53 46.08
C GLY A 87 3.80 7.48 46.69
N MET A 88 4.40 6.27 46.74
CA MET A 88 5.77 6.10 47.23
C MET A 88 6.76 6.42 46.12
N LYS A 89 7.67 7.32 46.35
CA LYS A 89 8.80 7.56 45.47
C LYS A 89 9.83 6.45 45.62
N LEU A 90 10.11 5.76 44.52
CA LEU A 90 11.10 4.68 44.42
C LEU A 90 12.27 5.12 43.54
N ASN A 91 13.45 4.65 43.86
CA ASN A 91 14.66 4.83 43.06
C ASN A 91 15.22 3.49 42.57
N ARG A 92 16.29 3.52 41.81
CA ARG A 92 16.94 2.32 41.26
C ARG A 92 17.29 1.28 42.34
N ALA A 93 17.93 1.71 43.43
CA ALA A 93 18.31 0.81 44.52
C ALA A 93 17.11 0.09 45.17
N ASP A 94 15.97 0.80 45.31
CA ASP A 94 14.71 0.22 45.78
C ASP A 94 14.22 -0.89 44.81
N ILE A 95 14.22 -0.60 43.51
CA ILE A 95 13.76 -1.54 42.49
C ILE A 95 14.69 -2.76 42.38
N GLU A 96 16.00 -2.56 42.39
CA GLU A 96 16.97 -3.66 42.42
C GLU A 96 16.76 -4.58 43.64
N TRP A 97 16.53 -4.01 44.81
CA TRP A 97 16.21 -4.77 46.03
C TRP A 97 14.89 -5.55 45.90
N LEU A 98 13.85 -4.92 45.35
CA LEU A 98 12.55 -5.55 45.12
C LEU A 98 12.67 -6.75 44.16
N LEU A 99 13.40 -6.58 43.04
CA LEU A 99 13.64 -7.66 42.06
C LEU A 99 14.37 -8.84 42.70
N ILE A 100 15.45 -8.60 43.44
CA ILE A 100 16.20 -9.68 44.15
C ILE A 100 15.28 -10.38 45.16
N THR A 101 14.47 -9.64 45.89
CA THR A 101 13.54 -10.19 46.89
C THR A 101 12.50 -11.09 46.25
N LEU A 102 11.98 -10.69 45.09
CA LEU A 102 11.05 -11.51 44.29
C LEU A 102 11.73 -12.75 43.73
N GLU A 103 12.94 -12.64 43.21
CA GLU A 103 13.70 -13.78 42.71
C GLU A 103 14.02 -14.78 43.80
N SER A 104 14.39 -14.33 44.99
CA SER A 104 14.69 -15.20 46.14
C SER A 104 13.48 -16.01 46.63
N LYS A 105 12.27 -15.54 46.41
CA LYS A 105 11.00 -16.21 46.72
C LYS A 105 10.55 -17.18 45.62
N ARG A 106 11.25 -17.25 44.50
CA ARG A 106 10.91 -18.12 43.35
C ARG A 106 11.29 -19.55 43.69
N ASP A 107 10.36 -20.50 43.52
CA ASP A 107 10.66 -21.94 43.62
C ASP A 107 11.45 -22.40 42.39
N PRO A 108 12.71 -22.83 42.55
CA PRO A 108 13.51 -23.33 41.42
C PRO A 108 12.96 -24.58 40.75
N ARG A 109 11.96 -25.26 41.36
CA ARG A 109 11.36 -26.50 40.87
C ARG A 109 10.03 -26.28 40.13
N ALA A 110 9.56 -25.05 40.00
CA ALA A 110 8.32 -24.76 39.30
C ALA A 110 8.39 -25.19 37.82
N SER A 111 7.33 -25.81 37.33
CA SER A 111 7.23 -26.26 35.94
C SER A 111 7.23 -25.08 34.98
N GLY A 112 7.57 -25.30 33.68
CA GLY A 112 7.64 -24.26 32.66
C GLY A 112 6.35 -23.47 32.51
N ASP A 113 5.16 -24.06 32.74
CA ASP A 113 3.87 -23.40 32.66
C ASP A 113 3.58 -22.54 33.91
N GLU A 114 4.02 -22.97 35.10
CA GLU A 114 3.99 -22.16 36.31
C GLU A 114 4.97 -20.98 36.24
N GLN A 115 6.10 -21.14 35.54
CA GLN A 115 7.02 -20.05 35.25
C GLN A 115 6.41 -19.02 34.27
N ARG A 116 5.59 -19.44 33.32
CA ARG A 116 4.90 -18.55 32.35
C ARG A 116 3.75 -17.78 32.98
N ASN A 117 3.10 -18.30 34.03
CA ASN A 117 1.95 -17.64 34.67
C ASN A 117 2.34 -16.72 35.85
N ARG A 118 3.62 -16.39 36.03
CA ARG A 118 4.06 -15.54 37.14
C ARG A 118 3.87 -14.08 36.83
N GLN A 119 3.18 -13.38 37.71
CA GLN A 119 3.08 -11.90 37.67
C GLN A 119 4.47 -11.29 37.91
N GLY A 120 4.75 -10.15 37.27
CA GLY A 120 5.93 -9.35 37.51
C GLY A 120 5.85 -8.55 38.79
N LEU A 121 6.75 -7.59 38.96
CA LEU A 121 6.73 -6.66 40.07
C LEU A 121 5.50 -5.74 39.99
N ASP A 122 4.70 -5.69 41.06
CA ASP A 122 3.54 -4.76 41.14
C ASP A 122 3.99 -3.38 41.57
N LEU A 123 4.05 -2.44 40.64
CA LEU A 123 4.40 -1.02 40.85
C LEU A 123 3.22 -0.10 40.59
N ARG A 124 1.99 -0.61 40.65
CA ARG A 124 0.80 0.22 40.51
C ARG A 124 0.80 1.39 41.47
N ALA A 125 0.47 2.59 40.97
CA ALA A 125 0.45 3.84 41.69
C ALA A 125 1.79 4.27 42.30
N ALA A 126 2.92 3.65 41.95
CA ALA A 126 4.25 4.07 42.39
C ALA A 126 4.71 5.33 41.67
N ASP A 127 5.54 6.14 42.36
CA ASP A 127 6.19 7.30 41.77
C ASP A 127 7.65 6.97 41.42
N LEU A 128 7.89 6.78 40.13
CA LEU A 128 9.18 6.50 39.52
C LEU A 128 9.64 7.63 38.59
N ARG A 129 9.09 8.81 38.76
CA ARG A 129 9.45 9.93 37.91
C ARG A 129 10.93 10.26 38.04
N TYR A 130 11.59 10.36 36.88
CA TYR A 130 13.03 10.59 36.72
C TYR A 130 13.90 9.52 37.39
N ALA A 131 13.37 8.31 37.67
CA ALA A 131 14.16 7.21 38.16
C ALA A 131 15.05 6.62 37.01
N ASP A 132 16.24 6.20 37.36
CA ASP A 132 17.10 5.39 36.51
C ASP A 132 16.67 3.93 36.66
N LEU A 133 16.11 3.38 35.57
CA LEU A 133 15.67 1.99 35.48
C LEU A 133 16.33 1.29 34.29
N HIS A 134 17.44 1.86 33.80
CA HIS A 134 18.17 1.36 32.64
C HIS A 134 18.57 -0.10 32.78
N ALA A 135 18.32 -0.88 31.75
CA ALA A 135 18.64 -2.31 31.63
C ALA A 135 18.10 -3.21 32.76
N LEU A 136 17.03 -2.79 33.46
CA LEU A 136 16.42 -3.63 34.50
C LEU A 136 15.50 -4.71 33.92
N PRO A 137 15.44 -5.92 34.55
CA PRO A 137 14.55 -7.01 34.15
C PRO A 137 13.14 -6.80 34.73
N LEU A 138 12.35 -5.96 34.08
CA LEU A 138 10.99 -5.56 34.49
C LEU A 138 9.90 -6.31 33.69
N ALA A 139 10.20 -7.47 33.13
CA ALA A 139 9.23 -8.24 32.38
C ALA A 139 7.97 -8.55 33.19
N ARG A 140 6.80 -8.38 32.55
CA ARG A 140 5.47 -8.53 33.18
C ARG A 140 5.20 -7.57 34.32
N LEU A 141 5.86 -6.43 34.33
CA LEU A 141 5.61 -5.35 35.29
C LEU A 141 4.12 -5.02 35.33
N LEU A 142 3.53 -4.96 36.53
CA LEU A 142 2.21 -4.39 36.74
C LEU A 142 2.37 -2.91 37.08
N GLY A 143 2.33 -2.07 36.06
CA GLY A 143 2.39 -0.60 36.22
C GLY A 143 1.03 0.06 36.18
N SER A 144 -0.04 -0.70 35.88
CA SER A 144 -1.41 -0.26 35.84
C SER A 144 -2.37 -1.44 36.11
N LEU A 145 -3.66 -1.21 35.94
CA LEU A 145 -4.66 -2.29 35.93
C LEU A 145 -4.43 -3.20 34.72
N THR A 146 -4.72 -4.50 34.87
CA THR A 146 -4.80 -5.40 33.73
C THR A 146 -5.96 -5.02 32.81
N ARG A 147 -6.00 -5.52 31.59
CA ARG A 147 -7.10 -5.25 30.64
C ARG A 147 -8.47 -5.57 31.24
N GLU A 148 -8.61 -6.69 31.91
CA GLU A 148 -9.86 -7.10 32.55
C GLU A 148 -10.27 -6.16 33.69
N GLU A 149 -9.33 -5.82 34.58
CA GLU A 149 -9.54 -4.86 35.66
C GLU A 149 -9.86 -3.45 35.13
N TRP A 150 -9.24 -3.04 34.02
CA TRP A 150 -9.44 -1.74 33.40
C TRP A 150 -10.86 -1.55 32.88
N ASP A 151 -11.42 -2.58 32.24
CA ASP A 151 -12.77 -2.52 31.66
C ASP A 151 -13.86 -2.35 32.71
N GLU A 152 -13.66 -2.92 33.91
CA GLU A 152 -14.59 -2.83 35.04
C GLU A 152 -14.38 -1.58 35.93
N ALA A 153 -13.22 -0.95 35.86
CA ALA A 153 -12.83 0.15 36.75
C ALA A 153 -13.42 1.49 36.33
N THR A 154 -13.67 2.38 37.33
CA THR A 154 -14.01 3.79 37.07
C THR A 154 -12.78 4.57 36.61
N GLU A 155 -12.99 5.75 36.02
CA GLU A 155 -11.90 6.61 35.56
C GLU A 155 -10.96 7.01 36.74
N GLU A 156 -11.51 7.30 37.93
CA GLU A 156 -10.73 7.61 39.12
C GLU A 156 -9.88 6.40 39.57
N GLN A 157 -10.41 5.19 39.47
CA GLN A 157 -9.68 3.95 39.82
C GLN A 157 -8.54 3.71 38.83
N ARG A 158 -8.79 3.91 37.52
CA ARG A 158 -7.78 3.81 36.46
C ARG A 158 -6.63 4.76 36.67
N ALA A 159 -6.95 6.05 36.90
CA ALA A 159 -5.94 7.06 37.15
C ALA A 159 -5.17 6.83 38.48
N ALA A 160 -5.84 6.29 39.50
CA ALA A 160 -5.20 5.99 40.78
C ALA A 160 -4.26 4.80 40.76
N ALA A 161 -4.40 3.89 39.79
CA ALA A 161 -3.59 2.69 39.61
C ALA A 161 -2.34 2.94 38.77
N ALA A 162 -2.35 3.93 37.90
CA ALA A 162 -1.30 4.18 36.93
C ALA A 162 0.04 4.52 37.58
N VAL A 163 1.10 3.89 37.15
CA VAL A 163 2.48 4.17 37.54
C VAL A 163 2.93 5.49 36.93
N LEU A 164 3.70 6.27 37.69
CA LEU A 164 4.26 7.55 37.24
C LEU A 164 5.72 7.33 36.79
N LEU A 165 5.97 7.29 35.51
CA LEU A 165 7.29 7.08 34.90
C LEU A 165 7.75 8.29 34.06
N THR A 166 7.12 9.46 34.24
CA THR A 166 7.47 10.66 33.51
C THR A 166 8.95 10.99 33.64
N GLY A 167 9.67 11.04 32.52
CA GLY A 167 11.10 11.34 32.47
C GLY A 167 12.00 10.25 33.07
N ALA A 168 11.48 9.07 33.37
CA ALA A 168 12.30 7.91 33.80
C ALA A 168 13.21 7.43 32.66
N ASP A 169 14.36 6.88 33.01
CA ASP A 169 15.25 6.18 32.09
C ASP A 169 14.96 4.68 32.16
N LEU A 170 14.32 4.16 31.12
CA LEU A 170 13.98 2.76 30.89
C LEU A 170 14.75 2.20 29.69
N SER A 171 15.82 2.85 29.27
CA SER A 171 16.61 2.41 28.11
C SER A 171 17.13 1.01 28.34
N GLU A 172 17.10 0.17 27.28
CA GLU A 172 17.53 -1.23 27.31
C GLU A 172 16.83 -2.12 28.37
N SER A 173 15.79 -1.63 29.06
CA SER A 173 15.07 -2.40 30.07
C SER A 173 14.19 -3.48 29.41
N HIS A 174 13.99 -4.58 30.14
CA HIS A 174 13.12 -5.67 29.75
C HIS A 174 11.72 -5.47 30.33
N LEU A 175 10.77 -5.08 29.49
CA LEU A 175 9.37 -4.79 29.81
C LEU A 175 8.41 -5.68 29.01
N GLU A 176 8.87 -6.85 28.57
CA GLU A 176 8.06 -7.78 27.80
C GLU A 176 6.80 -8.17 28.58
N GLU A 177 5.66 -8.15 27.92
CA GLU A 177 4.35 -8.45 28.49
C GLU A 177 3.98 -7.58 29.70
N ALA A 178 4.54 -6.36 29.84
CA ALA A 178 4.22 -5.44 30.93
C ALA A 178 2.82 -4.83 30.78
N GLU A 179 2.10 -4.66 31.90
CA GLU A 179 0.77 -4.03 31.97
C GLU A 179 0.95 -2.54 32.30
N LEU A 180 0.88 -1.69 31.29
CA LEU A 180 1.13 -0.24 31.35
C LEU A 180 -0.03 0.58 30.81
N ILE A 181 -1.27 0.06 30.86
CA ILE A 181 -2.47 0.75 30.36
C ILE A 181 -2.63 2.08 31.08
N GLY A 182 -2.67 3.18 30.33
CA GLY A 182 -2.81 4.53 30.89
C GLY A 182 -1.66 4.99 31.78
N ALA A 183 -0.49 4.31 31.75
CA ALA A 183 0.70 4.72 32.51
C ALA A 183 1.24 6.07 32.01
N TYR A 184 1.88 6.83 32.90
CA TYR A 184 2.44 8.14 32.60
C TYR A 184 3.94 8.01 32.27
N LEU A 185 4.26 8.03 30.98
CA LEU A 185 5.60 7.84 30.40
C LEU A 185 6.07 9.06 29.61
N GLU A 186 5.49 10.25 29.85
CA GLU A 186 5.86 11.47 29.13
C GLU A 186 7.35 11.74 29.28
N LYS A 187 8.04 11.96 28.16
CA LYS A 187 9.49 12.21 28.09
C LYS A 187 10.36 11.11 28.70
N ALA A 188 9.82 9.91 28.97
CA ALA A 188 10.63 8.77 29.39
C ALA A 188 11.59 8.35 28.27
N SER A 189 12.77 7.86 28.63
CA SER A 189 13.69 7.20 27.72
C SER A 189 13.39 5.72 27.69
N LEU A 190 13.05 5.19 26.51
CA LEU A 190 12.76 3.78 26.24
C LEU A 190 13.64 3.30 25.05
N HIS A 191 14.79 3.97 24.86
CA HIS A 191 15.72 3.63 23.79
C HIS A 191 16.16 2.17 23.90
N GLU A 192 16.00 1.39 22.81
CA GLU A 192 16.31 -0.03 22.75
C GLU A 192 15.61 -0.88 23.86
N ALA A 193 14.55 -0.40 24.50
CA ALA A 193 13.80 -1.15 25.49
C ALA A 193 13.01 -2.30 24.83
N HIS A 194 12.87 -3.43 25.55
CA HIS A 194 12.11 -4.61 25.13
C HIS A 194 10.70 -4.55 25.69
N LEU A 195 9.72 -4.28 24.84
CA LEU A 195 8.29 -4.10 25.15
C LEU A 195 7.42 -5.06 24.33
N GLU A 196 7.97 -6.18 23.89
CA GLU A 196 7.22 -7.13 23.09
C GLU A 196 5.97 -7.60 23.83
N LYS A 197 4.82 -7.47 23.17
CA LYS A 197 3.49 -7.81 23.71
C LYS A 197 3.08 -7.04 24.96
N ALA A 198 3.75 -5.93 25.31
CA ALA A 198 3.32 -5.09 26.40
C ALA A 198 1.98 -4.42 26.08
N ASP A 199 1.14 -4.21 27.09
CA ASP A 199 -0.10 -3.44 26.99
C ASP A 199 0.16 -1.98 27.40
N LEU A 200 0.27 -1.11 26.43
CA LEU A 200 0.46 0.34 26.52
C LEU A 200 -0.79 1.11 26.06
N ALA A 201 -1.94 0.44 26.01
CA ALA A 201 -3.16 1.09 25.58
C ALA A 201 -3.43 2.34 26.42
N ARG A 202 -3.79 3.45 25.77
CA ARG A 202 -4.05 4.74 26.42
C ARG A 202 -2.89 5.31 27.25
N ALA A 203 -1.68 4.74 27.17
CA ALA A 203 -0.51 5.26 27.87
C ALA A 203 -0.16 6.67 27.37
N HIS A 204 0.39 7.48 28.28
CA HIS A 204 0.85 8.84 28.02
C HIS A 204 2.34 8.82 27.70
N LEU A 205 2.69 8.82 26.42
CA LEU A 205 4.05 8.72 25.89
C LEU A 205 4.48 9.99 25.14
N GLN A 206 3.83 11.12 25.40
CA GLN A 206 4.13 12.37 24.70
C GLN A 206 5.61 12.74 24.85
N ARG A 207 6.29 12.94 23.71
CA ARG A 207 7.71 13.26 23.64
C ARG A 207 8.63 12.22 24.31
N ALA A 208 8.18 10.98 24.47
CA ALA A 208 9.04 9.88 24.90
C ALA A 208 10.05 9.52 23.81
N PHE A 209 11.18 8.91 24.22
CA PHE A 209 12.27 8.49 23.34
C PHE A 209 12.23 6.95 23.22
N LEU A 210 11.64 6.44 22.13
CA LEU A 210 11.47 5.02 21.84
C LEU A 210 12.33 4.56 20.63
N ALA A 211 13.36 5.33 20.29
CA ALA A 211 14.19 4.95 19.15
C ALA A 211 14.76 3.54 19.34
N ARG A 212 14.60 2.68 18.30
CA ARG A 212 14.97 1.27 18.29
C ARG A 212 14.32 0.38 19.35
N ALA A 213 13.29 0.83 20.06
CA ALA A 213 12.56 -0.01 21.01
C ALA A 213 11.87 -1.18 20.30
N HIS A 214 11.74 -2.31 21.00
CA HIS A 214 11.12 -3.53 20.53
C HIS A 214 9.68 -3.62 21.03
N LEU A 215 8.71 -3.29 20.18
CA LEU A 215 7.27 -3.23 20.48
C LEU A 215 6.47 -4.24 19.62
N LYS A 216 7.11 -5.32 19.20
CA LYS A 216 6.44 -6.33 18.38
C LYS A 216 5.21 -6.88 19.10
N GLU A 217 4.07 -6.87 18.40
CA GLU A 217 2.78 -7.35 18.91
C GLU A 217 2.28 -6.60 20.18
N ALA A 218 2.85 -5.43 20.53
CA ALA A 218 2.39 -4.61 21.64
C ALA A 218 1.04 -3.95 21.33
N ASP A 219 0.24 -3.67 22.38
CA ASP A 219 -0.99 -2.88 22.26
C ASP A 219 -0.72 -1.42 22.68
N LEU A 220 -0.78 -0.51 21.70
CA LEU A 220 -0.66 0.94 21.88
C LEU A 220 -1.98 1.64 21.49
N SER A 221 -3.09 0.90 21.48
CA SER A 221 -4.37 1.48 21.09
C SER A 221 -4.76 2.67 21.96
N GLU A 222 -5.21 3.75 21.32
CA GLU A 222 -5.57 5.02 21.97
C GLU A 222 -4.42 5.66 22.78
N ALA A 223 -3.16 5.21 22.65
CA ALA A 223 -2.02 5.80 23.33
C ALA A 223 -1.68 7.19 22.77
N HIS A 224 -1.08 8.04 23.60
CA HIS A 224 -0.65 9.38 23.27
C HIS A 224 0.86 9.43 23.03
N LEU A 225 1.26 9.49 21.77
CA LEU A 225 2.65 9.49 21.30
C LEU A 225 3.01 10.78 20.56
N GLU A 226 2.28 11.86 20.78
CA GLU A 226 2.49 13.12 20.09
C GLU A 226 3.94 13.60 20.28
N LYS A 227 4.64 13.83 19.17
CA LYS A 227 6.04 14.27 19.12
C LYS A 227 7.04 13.31 19.77
N ALA A 228 6.67 12.04 19.97
CA ALA A 228 7.59 11.01 20.43
C ALA A 228 8.61 10.67 19.33
N ASP A 229 9.79 10.21 19.73
CA ASP A 229 10.81 9.67 18.83
C ASP A 229 10.70 8.14 18.80
N LEU A 230 10.19 7.62 17.68
CA LEU A 230 10.04 6.20 17.37
C LEU A 230 10.93 5.83 16.17
N SER A 231 12.04 6.53 15.95
CA SER A 231 12.92 6.25 14.83
C SER A 231 13.48 4.82 14.91
N GLU A 232 13.43 4.10 13.78
CA GLU A 232 13.88 2.69 13.67
C GLU A 232 13.20 1.71 14.68
N VAL A 233 12.05 2.06 15.25
CA VAL A 233 11.30 1.22 16.21
C VAL A 233 10.76 -0.04 15.55
N TYR A 234 10.67 -1.14 16.31
CA TYR A 234 10.13 -2.42 15.86
C TYR A 234 8.69 -2.60 16.35
N LEU A 235 7.71 -2.34 15.47
CA LEU A 235 6.26 -2.38 15.74
C LEU A 235 5.53 -3.44 14.90
N GLN A 236 6.21 -4.49 14.46
CA GLN A 236 5.60 -5.51 13.62
C GLN A 236 4.40 -6.15 14.31
N GLY A 237 3.23 -6.06 13.65
CA GLY A 237 1.98 -6.60 14.17
C GLY A 237 1.41 -5.90 15.39
N ALA A 238 1.97 -4.76 15.80
CA ALA A 238 1.46 -3.98 16.92
C ALA A 238 0.07 -3.38 16.63
N ASN A 239 -0.71 -3.19 17.68
CA ASN A 239 -2.00 -2.52 17.63
C ASN A 239 -1.84 -1.04 17.96
N LEU A 240 -1.93 -0.16 16.95
CA LEU A 240 -1.86 1.30 17.06
C LEU A 240 -3.20 1.95 16.70
N ARG A 241 -4.30 1.22 16.86
CA ARG A 241 -5.62 1.74 16.50
C ARG A 241 -5.96 2.97 17.34
N ARG A 242 -6.39 4.07 16.68
CA ARG A 242 -6.73 5.36 17.31
C ARG A 242 -5.61 6.00 18.10
N THR A 243 -4.38 5.59 17.88
CA THR A 243 -3.21 6.19 18.54
C THR A 243 -3.01 7.62 18.05
N HIS A 244 -2.58 8.50 18.97
CA HIS A 244 -2.20 9.88 18.69
C HIS A 244 -0.69 9.95 18.40
N LEU A 245 -0.32 10.11 17.13
CA LEU A 245 1.06 10.14 16.64
C LEU A 245 1.39 11.47 15.94
N GLU A 246 0.62 12.52 16.21
CA GLU A 246 0.80 13.82 15.56
C GLU A 246 2.23 14.33 15.77
N GLN A 247 2.92 14.63 14.65
CA GLN A 247 4.30 15.11 14.62
C GLN A 247 5.33 14.14 15.24
N ALA A 248 5.00 12.85 15.38
CA ALA A 248 5.94 11.84 15.85
C ALA A 248 6.99 11.49 14.77
N TYR A 249 8.16 11.02 15.20
CA TYR A 249 9.26 10.60 14.34
C TYR A 249 9.28 9.07 14.23
N LEU A 250 8.94 8.54 13.07
CA LEU A 250 8.89 7.11 12.74
C LEU A 250 9.77 6.78 11.51
N ASN A 251 10.81 7.58 11.27
CA ASN A 251 11.70 7.33 10.13
C ASN A 251 12.37 5.96 10.28
N GLY A 252 12.33 5.15 9.22
CA GLY A 252 12.88 3.80 9.21
C GLY A 252 12.16 2.81 10.12
N ALA A 253 11.01 3.16 10.71
CA ALA A 253 10.25 2.28 11.60
C ALA A 253 9.76 1.01 10.89
N HIS A 254 9.72 -0.10 11.62
CA HIS A 254 9.24 -1.40 11.17
C HIS A 254 7.78 -1.60 11.62
N LEU A 255 6.83 -1.30 10.74
CA LEU A 255 5.38 -1.32 10.97
C LEU A 255 4.67 -2.41 10.15
N GLU A 256 5.40 -3.45 9.71
CA GLU A 256 4.83 -4.49 8.88
C GLU A 256 3.64 -5.16 9.59
N LYS A 257 2.48 -5.16 8.93
CA LYS A 257 1.21 -5.70 9.44
C LYS A 257 0.68 -5.05 10.71
N ALA A 258 1.20 -3.89 11.11
CA ALA A 258 0.67 -3.14 12.23
C ALA A 258 -0.75 -2.60 11.91
N ASN A 259 -1.57 -2.44 12.92
CA ASN A 259 -2.90 -1.86 12.80
C ASN A 259 -2.90 -0.40 13.26
N LEU A 260 -2.93 0.53 12.30
CA LEU A 260 -3.00 1.98 12.50
C LEU A 260 -4.39 2.54 12.13
N SER A 261 -5.43 1.72 12.13
CA SER A 261 -6.78 2.19 11.77
C SER A 261 -7.23 3.33 12.68
N GLU A 262 -7.81 4.38 12.07
CA GLU A 262 -8.31 5.56 12.78
C GLU A 262 -7.22 6.30 13.58
N ALA A 263 -5.91 6.02 13.35
CA ALA A 263 -4.80 6.69 14.04
C ALA A 263 -4.62 8.13 13.52
N ARG A 264 -4.17 9.01 14.39
CA ARG A 264 -3.88 10.41 14.09
C ARG A 264 -2.38 10.59 13.86
N LEU A 265 -2.01 10.79 12.61
CA LEU A 265 -0.65 10.82 12.11
C LEU A 265 -0.36 12.15 11.38
N GLU A 266 -1.09 13.22 11.68
CA GLU A 266 -0.91 14.51 11.04
C GLU A 266 0.52 15.01 11.21
N LYS A 267 1.19 15.34 10.10
CA LYS A 267 2.59 15.80 10.05
C LYS A 267 3.62 14.81 10.63
N VAL A 268 3.29 13.53 10.60
CA VAL A 268 4.18 12.46 11.03
C VAL A 268 5.38 12.33 10.09
N TYR A 269 6.52 11.89 10.62
CA TYR A 269 7.73 11.59 9.85
C TYR A 269 7.89 10.08 9.69
N LEU A 270 7.56 9.55 8.50
CA LEU A 270 7.56 8.11 8.14
C LEU A 270 8.49 7.83 6.94
N SER A 271 9.48 8.69 6.70
CA SER A 271 10.39 8.45 5.57
C SER A 271 11.12 7.11 5.73
N GLU A 272 11.18 6.33 4.63
CA GLU A 272 11.81 5.00 4.59
C GLU A 272 11.21 3.97 5.57
N ALA A 273 10.05 4.24 6.19
CA ALA A 273 9.38 3.30 7.08
C ALA A 273 8.82 2.10 6.29
N ARG A 274 8.73 0.94 6.96
CA ARG A 274 8.25 -0.32 6.41
C ARG A 274 6.85 -0.61 6.91
N LEU A 275 5.87 -0.46 6.03
CA LEU A 275 4.43 -0.58 6.32
C LEU A 275 3.77 -1.70 5.48
N GLU A 276 4.54 -2.71 5.05
CA GLU A 276 4.01 -3.77 4.19
C GLU A 276 2.85 -4.50 4.85
N GLY A 277 1.70 -4.45 4.19
CA GLY A 277 0.47 -5.07 4.67
C GLY A 277 -0.11 -4.45 5.94
N ALA A 278 0.34 -3.25 6.34
CA ALA A 278 -0.24 -2.51 7.46
C ALA A 278 -1.68 -2.07 7.17
N ILE A 279 -2.47 -1.85 8.21
CA ILE A 279 -3.87 -1.42 8.13
C ILE A 279 -3.95 0.03 8.58
N LEU A 280 -4.20 0.97 7.64
CA LEU A 280 -4.30 2.40 7.88
C LEU A 280 -5.71 2.94 7.52
N GLY A 281 -6.72 2.07 7.53
CA GLY A 281 -8.08 2.48 7.19
C GLY A 281 -8.56 3.63 8.08
N GLU A 282 -9.06 4.72 7.44
CA GLU A 282 -9.55 5.92 8.14
C GLU A 282 -8.49 6.65 8.99
N ALA A 283 -7.19 6.38 8.77
CA ALA A 283 -6.11 7.11 9.45
C ALA A 283 -5.91 8.52 8.87
N HIS A 284 -5.44 9.45 9.70
CA HIS A 284 -5.18 10.84 9.37
C HIS A 284 -3.68 11.07 9.20
N LEU A 285 -3.22 11.22 7.94
CA LEU A 285 -1.81 11.42 7.56
C LEU A 285 -1.60 12.76 6.82
N GLU A 286 -2.48 13.73 7.07
CA GLU A 286 -2.42 15.03 6.41
C GLU A 286 -1.06 15.70 6.63
N GLU A 287 -0.46 16.23 5.56
CA GLU A 287 0.86 16.84 5.54
C GLU A 287 2.00 15.92 6.07
N GLY A 288 1.78 14.59 6.11
CA GLY A 288 2.77 13.59 6.57
C GLY A 288 3.93 13.42 5.58
N TYR A 289 5.11 13.03 6.09
CA TYR A 289 6.34 12.80 5.33
C TYR A 289 6.58 11.31 5.18
N LEU A 290 6.20 10.73 4.02
CA LEU A 290 6.29 9.29 3.72
C LEU A 290 7.22 9.02 2.52
N SER A 291 8.19 9.88 2.25
CA SER A 291 9.10 9.69 1.10
C SER A 291 9.90 8.40 1.26
N GLY A 292 9.89 7.54 0.22
CA GLY A 292 10.56 6.25 0.24
C GLY A 292 9.91 5.19 1.16
N ALA A 293 8.77 5.48 1.79
CA ALA A 293 8.08 4.50 2.65
C ALA A 293 7.58 3.31 1.83
N ASN A 294 7.66 2.10 2.39
CA ASN A 294 7.17 0.88 1.77
C ASN A 294 5.79 0.50 2.32
N LEU A 295 4.75 0.83 1.55
CA LEU A 295 3.33 0.58 1.85
C LEU A 295 2.76 -0.60 1.05
N LYS A 296 3.59 -1.42 0.45
CA LYS A 296 3.15 -2.50 -0.43
C LYS A 296 2.08 -3.38 0.20
N GLY A 297 0.93 -3.51 -0.50
CA GLY A 297 -0.20 -4.31 -0.05
C GLY A 297 -0.92 -3.78 1.19
N ALA A 298 -0.61 -2.56 1.67
CA ALA A 298 -1.28 -1.94 2.81
C ALA A 298 -2.74 -1.57 2.50
N ASP A 299 -3.58 -1.55 3.52
CA ASP A 299 -4.95 -1.03 3.43
C ASP A 299 -4.99 0.44 3.85
N LEU A 300 -5.14 1.32 2.86
CA LEU A 300 -5.26 2.77 2.96
C LEU A 300 -6.69 3.23 2.64
N SER A 301 -7.69 2.37 2.84
CA SER A 301 -9.08 2.71 2.54
C SER A 301 -9.56 3.88 3.40
N ARG A 302 -10.12 4.92 2.76
CA ARG A 302 -10.60 6.15 3.40
C ARG A 302 -9.53 6.91 4.19
N VAL A 303 -8.26 6.67 3.93
CA VAL A 303 -7.15 7.40 4.56
C VAL A 303 -7.17 8.87 4.12
N HIS A 304 -6.80 9.75 5.02
CA HIS A 304 -6.57 11.18 4.76
C HIS A 304 -5.08 11.43 4.55
N LEU A 305 -4.69 11.76 3.31
CA LEU A 305 -3.30 12.02 2.88
C LEU A 305 -3.15 13.41 2.26
N GLU A 306 -4.10 14.32 2.53
CA GLU A 306 -4.12 15.64 1.92
C GLU A 306 -2.81 16.39 2.18
N GLY A 307 -2.12 16.79 1.11
CA GLY A 307 -0.85 17.50 1.18
C GLY A 307 0.36 16.64 1.64
N ALA A 308 0.20 15.32 1.79
CA ALA A 308 1.28 14.44 2.22
C ALA A 308 2.37 14.26 1.15
N TYR A 309 3.60 13.94 1.59
CA TYR A 309 4.77 13.73 0.74
C TYR A 309 5.04 12.23 0.59
N LEU A 310 4.66 11.65 -0.55
CA LEU A 310 4.81 10.23 -0.91
C LEU A 310 5.80 10.02 -2.06
N ASN A 311 6.79 10.93 -2.21
CA ASN A 311 7.77 10.80 -3.28
C ASN A 311 8.57 9.50 -3.13
N GLU A 312 8.69 8.76 -4.23
CA GLU A 312 9.42 7.47 -4.28
C GLU A 312 8.85 6.40 -3.32
N ALA A 313 7.64 6.59 -2.76
CA ALA A 313 6.99 5.60 -1.91
C ALA A 313 6.52 4.38 -2.71
N HIS A 314 6.58 3.21 -2.09
CA HIS A 314 6.10 1.95 -2.66
C HIS A 314 4.64 1.71 -2.26
N LEU A 315 3.72 1.92 -3.21
CA LEU A 315 2.27 1.78 -3.06
C LEU A 315 1.72 0.62 -3.90
N GLU A 316 2.59 -0.35 -4.29
CA GLU A 316 2.18 -1.48 -5.11
C GLU A 316 1.12 -2.32 -4.38
N ASP A 317 0.09 -2.72 -5.11
CA ASP A 317 -1.02 -3.53 -4.60
C ASP A 317 -1.79 -2.94 -3.41
N THR A 318 -1.62 -1.64 -3.10
CA THR A 318 -2.34 -0.97 -1.99
C THR A 318 -3.84 -0.80 -2.27
N PHE A 319 -4.62 -0.73 -1.20
CA PHE A 319 -6.06 -0.45 -1.26
C PHE A 319 -6.30 1.01 -0.88
N LEU A 320 -6.61 1.86 -1.86
CA LEU A 320 -6.86 3.30 -1.70
C LEU A 320 -8.35 3.65 -1.92
N TYR A 321 -9.25 2.73 -1.62
CA TYR A 321 -10.68 2.96 -1.82
C TYR A 321 -11.19 4.14 -1.00
N ARG A 322 -11.73 5.18 -1.69
CA ARG A 322 -12.18 6.44 -1.08
C ARG A 322 -11.10 7.19 -0.30
N ALA A 323 -9.83 6.95 -0.57
CA ALA A 323 -8.76 7.73 0.04
C ALA A 323 -8.77 9.19 -0.46
N HIS A 324 -8.29 10.08 0.38
CA HIS A 324 -8.13 11.50 0.11
C HIS A 324 -6.66 11.81 -0.19
N LEU A 325 -6.34 12.03 -1.46
CA LEU A 325 -4.99 12.31 -1.96
C LEU A 325 -4.86 13.75 -2.51
N GLU A 326 -5.75 14.65 -2.11
CA GLU A 326 -5.76 16.02 -2.60
C GLU A 326 -4.43 16.70 -2.26
N ARG A 327 -3.81 17.33 -3.26
CA ARG A 327 -2.53 18.03 -3.16
C ARG A 327 -1.34 17.18 -2.68
N THR A 328 -1.43 15.84 -2.72
CA THR A 328 -0.32 14.95 -2.37
C THR A 328 0.82 15.04 -3.39
N PHE A 329 2.04 14.81 -2.91
CA PHE A 329 3.25 14.76 -3.73
C PHE A 329 3.66 13.30 -3.95
N LEU A 330 3.44 12.78 -5.17
CA LEU A 330 3.64 11.39 -5.57
C LEU A 330 4.74 11.25 -6.65
N TYR A 331 5.75 12.12 -6.65
CA TYR A 331 6.83 12.05 -7.64
C TYR A 331 7.55 10.71 -7.56
N LYS A 332 7.56 9.95 -8.68
CA LYS A 332 8.12 8.59 -8.76
C LYS A 332 7.54 7.56 -7.76
N ALA A 333 6.40 7.79 -7.15
CA ALA A 333 5.76 6.76 -6.34
C ALA A 333 5.36 5.56 -7.20
N HIS A 334 5.50 4.35 -6.65
CA HIS A 334 5.17 3.09 -7.32
C HIS A 334 3.71 2.73 -7.02
N LEU A 335 2.83 2.82 -8.02
CA LEU A 335 1.38 2.58 -7.89
C LEU A 335 0.91 1.33 -8.66
N GLU A 336 1.81 0.43 -9.03
CA GLU A 336 1.49 -0.77 -9.79
C GLU A 336 0.51 -1.66 -9.01
N GLY A 337 -0.62 -1.96 -9.64
CA GLY A 337 -1.68 -2.74 -8.98
C GLY A 337 -2.46 -2.02 -7.88
N ALA A 338 -2.10 -0.78 -7.52
CA ALA A 338 -2.82 0.00 -6.51
C ALA A 338 -4.27 0.25 -6.93
N ARG A 339 -5.20 0.22 -5.97
CA ARG A 339 -6.66 0.33 -6.22
C ARG A 339 -7.17 1.69 -5.78
N LEU A 340 -7.24 2.63 -6.72
CA LEU A 340 -7.70 4.01 -6.49
C LEU A 340 -9.21 4.19 -6.79
N SER A 341 -10.03 3.18 -6.58
CA SER A 341 -11.48 3.31 -6.83
C SER A 341 -12.12 4.33 -5.90
N LYS A 342 -12.82 5.32 -6.47
CA LYS A 342 -13.45 6.44 -5.76
C LYS A 342 -12.48 7.29 -4.93
N THR A 343 -11.19 7.23 -5.21
CA THR A 343 -10.16 8.05 -4.57
C THR A 343 -10.25 9.48 -5.06
N HIS A 344 -10.08 10.43 -4.16
CA HIS A 344 -10.00 11.87 -4.44
C HIS A 344 -8.53 12.22 -4.73
N VAL A 345 -8.23 12.69 -5.93
CA VAL A 345 -6.86 12.99 -6.36
C VAL A 345 -6.72 14.43 -6.89
N GLU A 346 -7.62 15.33 -6.50
CA GLU A 346 -7.61 16.72 -6.93
C GLU A 346 -6.27 17.39 -6.58
N GLU A 347 -5.67 18.08 -7.54
CA GLU A 347 -4.39 18.79 -7.40
C GLU A 347 -3.20 17.89 -6.98
N ALA A 348 -3.33 16.57 -7.01
CA ALA A 348 -2.22 15.66 -6.70
C ALA A 348 -1.09 15.74 -7.76
N HIS A 349 0.15 15.62 -7.30
CA HIS A 349 1.36 15.70 -8.13
C HIS A 349 1.83 14.30 -8.53
N LEU A 350 1.27 13.76 -9.62
CA LEU A 350 1.47 12.37 -10.08
C LEU A 350 2.64 12.18 -11.07
N LYS A 351 3.61 13.09 -11.11
CA LYS A 351 4.73 12.98 -12.06
C LYS A 351 5.49 11.67 -11.85
N LYS A 352 5.54 10.83 -12.91
CA LYS A 352 6.13 9.47 -12.91
C LYS A 352 5.51 8.45 -11.95
N ALA A 353 4.41 8.79 -11.28
CA ALA A 353 3.78 7.88 -10.32
C ALA A 353 2.88 6.80 -10.99
N LEU A 354 2.25 7.14 -12.11
CA LEU A 354 1.36 6.23 -12.85
C LEU A 354 2.07 5.47 -13.98
N GLU A 355 3.41 5.57 -14.04
CA GLU A 355 4.21 4.79 -14.97
C GLU A 355 4.19 3.32 -14.52
N SER A 356 3.99 2.40 -15.45
CA SER A 356 3.94 0.97 -15.14
C SER A 356 5.33 0.40 -14.89
N GLY A 357 5.46 -0.49 -13.91
CA GLY A 357 6.66 -1.29 -13.67
C GLY A 357 6.90 -2.35 -14.75
N GLU A 358 7.70 -3.38 -14.45
CA GLU A 358 8.12 -4.42 -15.40
C GLU A 358 6.98 -5.12 -16.16
N GLN A 359 5.76 -5.17 -15.62
CA GLN A 359 4.60 -5.80 -16.25
C GLN A 359 3.72 -4.84 -17.05
N HIS A 360 4.06 -3.56 -17.14
CA HIS A 360 3.28 -2.53 -17.84
C HIS A 360 1.79 -2.46 -17.42
N ILE A 361 1.49 -2.85 -16.18
CA ILE A 361 0.15 -2.78 -15.58
C ILE A 361 0.08 -1.54 -14.69
N GLY A 362 -0.75 -0.59 -15.06
CA GLY A 362 -1.03 0.60 -14.23
C GLY A 362 -1.96 0.31 -13.04
N PRO A 363 -2.31 1.34 -12.26
CA PRO A 363 -3.22 1.21 -11.13
C PRO A 363 -4.67 0.92 -11.53
N SER A 364 -5.51 0.53 -10.57
CA SER A 364 -6.97 0.46 -10.75
C SER A 364 -7.59 1.84 -10.55
N LEU A 365 -8.31 2.35 -11.55
CA LEU A 365 -8.80 3.73 -11.61
C LEU A 365 -10.33 3.85 -11.73
N ALA A 366 -11.07 2.76 -11.52
CA ALA A 366 -12.53 2.79 -11.61
C ALA A 366 -13.11 3.80 -10.60
N ASP A 367 -13.88 4.75 -11.12
CA ASP A 367 -14.55 5.80 -10.34
C ASP A 367 -13.61 6.75 -9.56
N ALA A 368 -12.31 6.84 -9.95
CA ALA A 368 -11.38 7.82 -9.41
C ALA A 368 -11.82 9.26 -9.78
N GLN A 369 -11.69 10.19 -8.83
CA GLN A 369 -12.04 11.60 -9.01
C GLN A 369 -10.77 12.42 -9.29
N TRP A 370 -10.63 12.91 -10.52
CA TRP A 370 -9.40 13.50 -11.03
C TRP A 370 -9.19 14.98 -10.70
N GLY A 371 -10.29 15.75 -10.53
CA GLY A 371 -10.21 17.19 -10.30
C GLY A 371 -9.19 17.90 -11.20
N ASN A 372 -8.33 18.72 -10.61
CA ASN A 372 -7.30 19.50 -11.30
C ASN A 372 -5.92 18.81 -11.37
N VAL A 373 -5.87 17.49 -11.32
CA VAL A 373 -4.61 16.72 -11.43
C VAL A 373 -3.90 16.99 -12.75
N ASN A 374 -2.59 17.22 -12.73
CA ASN A 374 -1.78 17.38 -13.93
C ASN A 374 -1.41 16.02 -14.54
N LEU A 375 -2.26 15.49 -15.39
CA LEU A 375 -2.04 14.21 -16.09
C LEU A 375 -0.98 14.30 -17.20
N ALA A 376 -0.62 15.50 -17.67
CA ALA A 376 0.43 15.69 -18.67
C ALA A 376 1.84 15.37 -18.10
N ALA A 377 2.00 15.33 -16.78
CA ALA A 377 3.25 14.96 -16.14
C ALA A 377 3.54 13.44 -16.16
N VAL A 378 2.55 12.61 -16.53
CA VAL A 378 2.63 11.14 -16.55
C VAL A 378 3.01 10.64 -17.94
N GLN A 379 3.92 9.66 -18.02
CA GLN A 379 4.30 9.01 -19.28
C GLN A 379 3.31 7.87 -19.62
N TRP A 380 2.12 8.23 -20.08
CA TRP A 380 1.06 7.26 -20.40
C TRP A 380 1.44 6.21 -21.45
N SER A 381 2.48 6.46 -22.26
CA SER A 381 3.00 5.49 -23.23
C SER A 381 3.52 4.20 -22.57
N GLN A 382 3.93 4.26 -21.31
CA GLN A 382 4.43 3.12 -20.54
C GLN A 382 3.31 2.31 -19.85
N VAL A 383 2.08 2.83 -19.79
CA VAL A 383 0.93 2.12 -19.22
C VAL A 383 0.22 1.33 -20.30
N ASP A 384 0.50 0.04 -20.42
CA ASP A 384 -0.15 -0.82 -21.44
C ASP A 384 -1.59 -1.15 -21.05
N MET A 385 -1.87 -1.39 -19.77
CA MET A 385 -3.16 -1.85 -19.28
C MET A 385 -3.39 -1.31 -17.87
N LEU A 386 -4.63 -0.93 -17.54
CA LEU A 386 -5.03 -0.62 -16.17
C LEU A 386 -5.26 -1.91 -15.37
N ALA A 387 -5.04 -1.85 -14.04
CA ALA A 387 -5.26 -3.03 -13.18
C ALA A 387 -6.72 -3.50 -13.20
N ASP A 388 -7.70 -2.59 -13.34
CA ASP A 388 -9.12 -2.94 -13.54
C ASP A 388 -9.31 -3.91 -14.71
N GLU A 389 -8.65 -3.66 -15.84
CA GLU A 389 -8.72 -4.51 -17.02
C GLU A 389 -7.97 -5.82 -16.81
N TYR A 390 -6.79 -5.78 -16.19
CA TYR A 390 -6.00 -6.96 -15.87
C TYR A 390 -6.79 -7.92 -14.96
N GLU A 391 -7.37 -7.41 -13.88
CA GLU A 391 -8.19 -8.20 -12.97
C GLU A 391 -9.42 -8.80 -13.66
N ALA A 392 -10.13 -8.03 -14.49
CA ALA A 392 -11.29 -8.52 -15.24
C ALA A 392 -10.93 -9.66 -16.20
N ARG A 393 -9.71 -9.69 -16.75
CA ARG A 393 -9.22 -10.74 -17.64
C ARG A 393 -8.83 -12.01 -16.90
N GLN A 394 -8.45 -11.94 -15.61
CA GLN A 394 -8.12 -13.11 -14.80
C GLN A 394 -9.34 -14.00 -14.58
N THR A 395 -9.16 -15.32 -14.71
CA THR A 395 -10.24 -16.30 -14.54
C THR A 395 -10.39 -16.77 -13.10
N THR A 396 -9.35 -16.56 -12.29
CA THR A 396 -9.29 -17.00 -10.90
C THR A 396 -8.95 -15.83 -9.98
N ARG A 397 -9.45 -15.86 -8.74
CA ARG A 397 -9.10 -14.92 -7.67
C ARG A 397 -8.72 -15.74 -6.43
N LYS A 398 -7.50 -15.57 -5.90
CA LYS A 398 -6.97 -16.37 -4.77
C LYS A 398 -7.16 -17.89 -4.97
N GLY A 399 -6.88 -18.39 -6.17
CA GLY A 399 -6.99 -19.82 -6.51
C GLY A 399 -8.41 -20.36 -6.75
N LYS A 400 -9.47 -19.54 -6.54
CA LYS A 400 -10.87 -19.91 -6.84
C LYS A 400 -11.31 -19.30 -8.16
N ARG A 401 -12.09 -20.07 -8.95
CA ARG A 401 -12.67 -19.57 -10.20
C ARG A 401 -13.68 -18.47 -9.90
N LYS A 402 -13.56 -17.33 -10.59
CA LYS A 402 -14.50 -16.21 -10.45
C LYS A 402 -15.88 -16.58 -10.98
N ASP A 403 -16.92 -16.14 -10.28
CA ASP A 403 -18.30 -16.21 -10.73
C ASP A 403 -18.54 -15.34 -11.98
N SER A 404 -19.56 -15.70 -12.76
CA SER A 404 -19.93 -14.98 -13.99
C SER A 404 -20.39 -13.53 -13.71
N VAL A 405 -21.11 -13.32 -12.59
CA VAL A 405 -21.60 -12.00 -12.18
C VAL A 405 -20.42 -11.12 -11.75
N ALA A 406 -19.56 -11.63 -10.87
CA ALA A 406 -18.36 -10.90 -10.42
C ALA A 406 -17.45 -10.51 -11.61
N ARG A 407 -17.28 -11.41 -12.57
CA ARG A 407 -16.50 -11.09 -13.80
C ARG A 407 -17.18 -10.03 -14.67
N LEU A 408 -18.49 -9.96 -14.70
CA LEU A 408 -19.22 -8.92 -15.44
C LEU A 408 -19.00 -7.56 -14.78
N GLU A 409 -19.14 -7.48 -13.46
CA GLU A 409 -18.92 -6.27 -12.68
C GLU A 409 -17.49 -5.73 -12.83
N GLU A 410 -16.48 -6.63 -12.81
CA GLU A 410 -15.07 -6.26 -13.04
C GLU A 410 -14.85 -5.71 -14.46
N TYR A 411 -15.46 -6.29 -15.51
CA TYR A 411 -15.39 -5.73 -16.85
C TYR A 411 -16.09 -4.37 -16.97
N GLU A 412 -17.22 -4.18 -16.28
CA GLU A 412 -17.89 -2.89 -16.24
C GLU A 412 -17.04 -1.83 -15.50
N ALA A 413 -16.37 -2.19 -14.41
CA ALA A 413 -15.40 -1.34 -13.73
C ALA A 413 -14.25 -0.94 -14.66
N ALA A 414 -13.66 -1.91 -15.36
CA ALA A 414 -12.59 -1.65 -16.34
C ALA A 414 -13.05 -0.73 -17.49
N VAL A 415 -14.29 -0.84 -17.94
CA VAL A 415 -14.88 0.09 -18.93
C VAL A 415 -14.97 1.50 -18.34
N ARG A 416 -15.47 1.63 -17.09
CA ARG A 416 -15.59 2.94 -16.43
C ARG A 416 -14.22 3.59 -16.26
N ALA A 417 -13.23 2.85 -15.72
CA ALA A 417 -11.87 3.33 -15.52
C ALA A 417 -11.26 3.90 -16.80
N ASN A 418 -11.28 3.13 -17.88
CA ASN A 418 -10.73 3.55 -19.18
C ASN A 418 -11.47 4.75 -19.78
N ARG A 419 -12.81 4.86 -19.60
CA ARG A 419 -13.60 6.01 -20.07
C ARG A 419 -13.31 7.27 -19.30
N GLN A 420 -13.31 7.18 -17.98
CA GLN A 420 -13.07 8.34 -17.09
C GLN A 420 -11.67 8.89 -17.30
N LEU A 421 -10.67 8.01 -17.39
CA LEU A 421 -9.30 8.41 -17.71
C LEU A 421 -9.22 9.09 -19.09
N ALA A 422 -9.88 8.54 -20.11
CA ALA A 422 -9.89 9.14 -21.45
C ALA A 422 -10.53 10.53 -21.45
N VAL A 423 -11.59 10.75 -20.67
CA VAL A 423 -12.23 12.07 -20.51
C VAL A 423 -11.28 13.05 -19.83
N ALA A 424 -10.64 12.62 -18.71
CA ALA A 424 -9.71 13.45 -17.96
C ALA A 424 -8.47 13.85 -18.79
N LEU A 425 -7.90 12.91 -19.56
CA LEU A 425 -6.78 13.18 -20.47
C LEU A 425 -7.15 14.16 -21.57
N ARG A 426 -8.34 13.99 -22.18
CA ARG A 426 -8.82 14.91 -23.23
C ARG A 426 -9.05 16.31 -22.70
N ALA A 427 -9.58 16.46 -21.49
CA ALA A 427 -9.77 17.76 -20.85
C ALA A 427 -8.46 18.54 -20.69
N GLN A 428 -7.31 17.84 -20.70
CA GLN A 428 -5.97 18.41 -20.60
C GLN A 428 -5.22 18.46 -21.94
N GLY A 429 -5.91 18.20 -23.06
CA GLY A 429 -5.32 18.26 -24.41
C GLY A 429 -4.43 17.07 -24.78
N LEU A 430 -4.48 15.97 -24.02
CA LEU A 430 -3.76 14.72 -24.27
C LEU A 430 -4.59 13.78 -25.16
N ASP A 431 -4.88 14.24 -26.38
CA ASP A 431 -5.87 13.61 -27.27
C ASP A 431 -5.43 12.21 -27.75
N GLU A 432 -4.14 11.98 -27.95
CA GLU A 432 -3.62 10.70 -28.42
C GLU A 432 -3.75 9.62 -27.35
N GLU A 433 -3.35 9.92 -26.13
CA GLU A 433 -3.50 9.05 -24.97
C GLU A 433 -4.97 8.81 -24.64
N ALA A 434 -5.78 9.87 -24.65
CA ALA A 434 -7.21 9.78 -24.46
C ALA A 434 -7.87 8.86 -25.49
N ALA A 435 -7.47 8.94 -26.77
CA ALA A 435 -7.98 8.08 -27.83
C ALA A 435 -7.61 6.60 -27.58
N ARG A 436 -6.42 6.33 -27.07
CA ARG A 436 -5.96 4.97 -26.73
C ARG A 436 -6.84 4.32 -25.64
N PHE A 437 -7.05 5.01 -24.52
CA PHE A 437 -7.90 4.51 -23.44
C PHE A 437 -9.38 4.44 -23.82
N ALA A 438 -9.89 5.42 -24.58
CA ALA A 438 -11.24 5.38 -25.09
C ALA A 438 -11.48 4.19 -26.03
N TYR A 439 -10.52 3.86 -26.92
CA TYR A 439 -10.59 2.68 -27.75
C TYR A 439 -10.60 1.38 -26.91
N ARG A 440 -9.75 1.27 -25.88
CA ARG A 440 -9.77 0.14 -24.95
C ARG A 440 -11.11 -0.02 -24.24
N ALA A 441 -11.70 1.08 -23.78
CA ALA A 441 -13.02 1.06 -23.16
C ALA A 441 -14.09 0.47 -24.10
N GLN A 442 -14.04 0.75 -25.41
CA GLN A 442 -14.96 0.19 -26.39
C GLN A 442 -14.73 -1.32 -26.60
N LEU A 443 -13.47 -1.76 -26.63
CA LEU A 443 -13.15 -3.20 -26.71
C LEU A 443 -13.69 -3.96 -25.49
N LEU A 444 -13.53 -3.41 -24.28
CA LEU A 444 -14.04 -4.00 -23.04
C LEU A 444 -15.58 -3.99 -23.01
N GLN A 445 -16.21 -2.88 -23.46
CA GLN A 445 -17.66 -2.76 -23.56
C GLN A 445 -18.25 -3.86 -24.46
N ARG A 446 -17.56 -4.23 -25.54
CA ARG A 446 -17.98 -5.35 -26.40
C ARG A 446 -18.02 -6.68 -25.66
N ILE A 447 -17.04 -6.94 -24.75
CA ILE A 447 -17.04 -8.14 -23.89
C ILE A 447 -18.22 -8.10 -22.92
N VAL A 448 -18.54 -6.94 -22.37
CA VAL A 448 -19.71 -6.73 -21.48
C VAL A 448 -21.01 -7.06 -22.25
N LEU A 449 -21.19 -6.52 -23.48
CA LEU A 449 -22.37 -6.77 -24.31
C LEU A 449 -22.56 -8.27 -24.61
N TRP A 450 -21.47 -8.96 -24.96
CA TRP A 450 -21.50 -10.41 -25.19
C TRP A 450 -21.97 -11.16 -23.93
N ARG A 451 -21.42 -10.83 -22.76
CA ARG A 451 -21.78 -11.47 -21.48
C ARG A 451 -23.20 -11.16 -21.02
N GLN A 452 -23.71 -9.99 -21.35
CA GLN A 452 -25.10 -9.59 -21.09
C GLN A 452 -26.11 -10.20 -22.09
N GLY A 453 -25.65 -10.96 -23.09
CA GLY A 453 -26.53 -11.56 -24.12
C GLY A 453 -27.08 -10.55 -25.13
N LYS A 454 -26.51 -9.34 -25.23
CA LYS A 454 -26.96 -8.28 -26.17
C LYS A 454 -26.31 -8.45 -27.54
N PHE A 455 -26.62 -9.56 -28.24
CA PHE A 455 -25.95 -9.97 -29.48
C PHE A 455 -26.03 -8.94 -30.61
N LEU A 456 -27.17 -8.27 -30.81
CA LEU A 456 -27.28 -7.24 -31.86
C LEU A 456 -26.33 -6.07 -31.63
N GLN A 457 -26.24 -5.60 -30.38
CA GLN A 457 -25.32 -4.51 -29.99
C GLN A 457 -23.86 -4.98 -30.09
N TYR A 458 -23.59 -6.24 -29.76
CA TYR A 458 -22.26 -6.84 -29.92
C TYR A 458 -21.84 -6.87 -31.42
N LEU A 459 -22.73 -7.34 -32.32
CA LEU A 459 -22.46 -7.37 -33.77
C LEU A 459 -22.26 -5.95 -34.33
N PHE A 460 -23.08 -5.01 -33.91
CA PHE A 460 -22.93 -3.61 -34.32
C PHE A 460 -21.60 -3.02 -33.82
N SER A 461 -21.22 -3.31 -32.58
CA SER A 461 -19.92 -2.94 -32.01
C SER A 461 -18.74 -3.55 -32.78
N LEU A 462 -18.87 -4.82 -33.21
CA LEU A 462 -17.86 -5.49 -34.03
C LEU A 462 -17.70 -4.82 -35.40
N LEU A 463 -18.82 -4.46 -36.03
CA LEU A 463 -18.82 -3.76 -37.31
C LEU A 463 -18.13 -2.39 -37.21
N LEU A 464 -18.41 -1.62 -36.17
CA LEU A 464 -17.76 -0.31 -35.93
C LEU A 464 -16.24 -0.45 -35.69
N ASP A 465 -15.80 -1.50 -34.99
CA ASP A 465 -14.37 -1.77 -34.81
C ASP A 465 -13.71 -2.12 -36.14
N LEU A 466 -14.37 -2.98 -36.93
CA LEU A 466 -13.84 -3.43 -38.22
C LEU A 466 -13.69 -2.24 -39.19
N LEU A 467 -14.74 -1.42 -39.32
CA LEU A 467 -14.79 -0.33 -40.30
C LEU A 467 -13.92 0.87 -39.92
N ALA A 468 -13.89 1.25 -38.65
CA ALA A 468 -13.28 2.53 -38.22
C ALA A 468 -12.49 2.47 -36.92
N GLY A 469 -12.38 1.28 -36.28
CA GLY A 469 -11.79 1.16 -34.97
C GLY A 469 -12.48 2.13 -33.99
N TYR A 470 -13.81 2.14 -33.98
CA TYR A 470 -14.66 3.06 -33.18
C TYR A 470 -14.36 4.54 -33.40
N GLY A 471 -13.88 4.94 -34.58
CA GLY A 471 -13.50 6.31 -34.86
C GLY A 471 -12.05 6.67 -34.50
N TYR A 472 -11.28 5.77 -33.91
CA TYR A 472 -9.89 6.03 -33.52
C TYR A 472 -8.86 5.61 -34.59
N ARG A 473 -9.26 4.84 -35.62
CA ARG A 473 -8.38 4.32 -36.68
C ARG A 473 -8.92 4.59 -38.08
N PRO A 474 -8.90 5.84 -38.56
CA PRO A 474 -9.51 6.24 -39.84
C PRO A 474 -8.96 5.50 -41.05
N GLY A 475 -7.69 5.07 -41.01
CA GLY A 475 -7.09 4.27 -42.07
C GLY A 475 -7.81 2.95 -42.36
N ARG A 476 -8.51 2.36 -41.36
CA ARG A 476 -9.32 1.16 -41.57
C ARG A 476 -10.52 1.41 -42.48
N SER A 477 -11.18 2.56 -42.36
CA SER A 477 -12.30 2.91 -43.24
C SER A 477 -11.84 3.07 -44.70
N VAL A 478 -10.65 3.62 -44.91
CA VAL A 478 -10.06 3.71 -46.28
C VAL A 478 -9.75 2.33 -46.82
N ILE A 479 -9.18 1.45 -46.00
CA ILE A 479 -8.92 0.06 -46.43
C ILE A 479 -10.24 -0.66 -46.72
N ALA A 480 -11.26 -0.56 -45.85
CA ALA A 480 -12.58 -1.13 -46.06
C ALA A 480 -13.24 -0.60 -47.36
N TYR A 481 -13.12 0.70 -47.62
CA TYR A 481 -13.54 1.32 -48.86
C TYR A 481 -12.91 0.64 -50.10
N LEU A 482 -11.58 0.50 -50.10
CA LEU A 482 -10.86 -0.15 -51.21
C LEU A 482 -11.23 -1.61 -51.35
N VAL A 483 -11.32 -2.36 -50.24
CA VAL A 483 -11.68 -3.79 -50.26
C VAL A 483 -13.08 -4.02 -50.85
N VAL A 484 -14.05 -3.15 -50.47
CA VAL A 484 -15.41 -3.27 -51.02
C VAL A 484 -15.42 -2.93 -52.52
N ILE A 485 -14.80 -1.85 -52.94
CA ILE A 485 -14.75 -1.47 -54.36
C ILE A 485 -14.09 -2.56 -55.22
N PHE A 486 -12.89 -3.01 -54.87
CA PHE A 486 -12.18 -4.06 -55.65
C PHE A 486 -12.85 -5.42 -55.53
N GLY A 487 -13.44 -5.74 -54.38
CA GLY A 487 -14.21 -6.98 -54.18
C GLY A 487 -15.46 -7.02 -55.05
N PHE A 488 -16.26 -5.97 -55.08
CA PHE A 488 -17.46 -5.87 -55.93
C PHE A 488 -17.09 -5.75 -57.40
N MET A 489 -16.02 -5.04 -57.75
CA MET A 489 -15.48 -5.04 -59.12
C MET A 489 -15.22 -6.48 -59.58
N GLY A 490 -14.56 -7.33 -58.75
CA GLY A 490 -14.33 -8.74 -59.04
C GLY A 490 -15.63 -9.55 -59.19
N LEU A 491 -16.63 -9.28 -58.29
CA LEU A 491 -17.94 -9.92 -58.36
C LEU A 491 -18.71 -9.55 -59.63
N TYR A 492 -18.64 -8.28 -60.11
CA TYR A 492 -19.23 -7.86 -61.37
C TYR A 492 -18.59 -8.58 -62.54
N LEU A 493 -17.25 -8.70 -62.60
CA LEU A 493 -16.53 -9.43 -63.64
C LEU A 493 -16.89 -10.93 -63.64
N LEU A 494 -17.01 -11.55 -62.48
CA LEU A 494 -17.38 -12.98 -62.37
C LEU A 494 -18.82 -13.26 -62.80
N ASN A 495 -19.74 -12.31 -62.60
CA ASN A 495 -21.15 -12.44 -62.94
C ASN A 495 -21.47 -11.86 -64.34
N ALA A 496 -20.46 -11.43 -65.11
CA ALA A 496 -20.63 -10.88 -66.44
C ALA A 496 -21.06 -11.95 -67.45
N HIS A 497 -22.39 -12.18 -67.57
CA HIS A 497 -23.02 -13.13 -68.47
C HIS A 497 -24.11 -12.44 -69.29
N GLY A 498 -24.44 -12.94 -70.43
CA GLY A 498 -25.49 -12.41 -71.28
C GLY A 498 -25.14 -11.06 -71.89
N ALA A 499 -25.96 -10.04 -71.68
CA ALA A 499 -25.78 -8.69 -72.22
C ALA A 499 -24.53 -7.97 -71.69
N ALA A 500 -23.99 -8.42 -70.53
CA ALA A 500 -22.80 -7.86 -69.90
C ALA A 500 -21.53 -8.73 -70.17
N ALA A 501 -21.55 -9.69 -71.10
CA ALA A 501 -20.47 -10.65 -71.36
C ALA A 501 -19.13 -10.02 -71.82
N HIS A 502 -19.10 -8.73 -72.12
CA HIS A 502 -17.92 -7.97 -72.54
C HIS A 502 -17.49 -6.91 -71.54
N LEU A 503 -17.94 -6.98 -70.27
CA LEU A 503 -17.58 -6.00 -69.21
C LEU A 503 -16.07 -5.98 -69.02
N ARG A 504 -15.46 -4.83 -69.32
CA ARG A 504 -14.02 -4.63 -69.12
C ARG A 504 -13.75 -4.30 -67.62
N TRP A 505 -12.52 -4.50 -67.14
CA TRP A 505 -12.14 -4.21 -65.77
C TRP A 505 -12.34 -2.75 -65.37
N ASP A 506 -12.10 -1.79 -66.29
CA ASP A 506 -12.28 -0.38 -66.08
C ASP A 506 -13.78 -0.01 -65.94
N GLU A 507 -14.65 -0.61 -66.77
CA GLU A 507 -16.10 -0.46 -66.66
C GLU A 507 -16.65 -1.06 -65.34
N ALA A 508 -16.13 -2.24 -64.94
CA ALA A 508 -16.49 -2.87 -63.68
C ALA A 508 -16.05 -2.03 -62.48
N LEU A 509 -14.90 -1.34 -62.56
CA LEU A 509 -14.44 -0.41 -61.54
C LEU A 509 -15.35 0.82 -61.44
N VAL A 510 -15.70 1.42 -62.57
CA VAL A 510 -16.62 2.59 -62.61
C VAL A 510 -17.99 2.21 -62.06
N LEU A 511 -18.48 0.99 -62.40
CA LEU A 511 -19.75 0.50 -61.88
C LEU A 511 -19.70 0.32 -60.38
N SER A 512 -18.62 -0.26 -59.82
CA SER A 512 -18.44 -0.45 -58.37
C SER A 512 -18.35 0.89 -57.66
N VAL A 513 -17.50 1.83 -58.10
CA VAL A 513 -17.39 3.16 -57.49
C VAL A 513 -18.73 3.88 -57.50
N SER A 514 -19.49 3.84 -58.62
CA SER A 514 -20.79 4.51 -58.69
C SER A 514 -21.85 3.82 -57.83
N SER A 515 -21.89 2.53 -57.75
CA SER A 515 -22.79 1.76 -56.88
C SER A 515 -22.51 1.98 -55.43
N PHE A 516 -21.22 2.00 -55.04
CA PHE A 516 -20.78 2.28 -53.66
C PHE A 516 -21.32 3.61 -53.13
N HIS A 517 -21.29 4.67 -53.95
CA HIS A 517 -21.83 5.98 -53.57
C HIS A 517 -23.35 6.11 -53.77
N GLY A 518 -24.07 5.02 -54.01
CA GLY A 518 -25.52 5.06 -54.22
C GLY A 518 -25.97 5.74 -55.51
N ARG A 519 -25.03 6.09 -56.37
CA ARG A 519 -25.29 6.73 -57.70
C ARG A 519 -25.33 5.68 -58.79
N GLY A 520 -26.21 4.67 -58.63
CA GLY A 520 -26.26 3.55 -59.52
C GLY A 520 -26.22 3.94 -60.98
N PHE A 521 -25.15 3.57 -61.69
CA PHE A 521 -25.08 3.64 -63.14
C PHE A 521 -25.85 2.42 -63.66
N PHE A 522 -27.16 2.61 -63.88
CA PHE A 522 -27.95 1.53 -64.49
C PHE A 522 -27.50 1.37 -65.94
N LEU A 523 -26.85 0.22 -66.21
CA LEU A 523 -26.71 -0.23 -67.60
C LEU A 523 -28.09 -0.26 -68.20
N GLN A 524 -28.30 0.50 -69.30
CA GLN A 524 -29.57 0.49 -70.04
C GLN A 524 -29.90 -0.96 -70.39
N ASN A 525 -31.06 -1.49 -69.91
CA ASN A 525 -31.62 -2.82 -70.12
C ASN A 525 -31.26 -3.93 -69.07
N VAL A 526 -30.82 -3.63 -67.86
CA VAL A 526 -30.70 -4.65 -66.81
C VAL A 526 -31.99 -4.71 -65.99
N PRO A 527 -32.74 -5.84 -65.97
CA PRO A 527 -33.94 -5.99 -65.16
C PRO A 527 -33.64 -5.85 -63.65
N LEU A 528 -34.55 -5.25 -62.87
CA LEU A 528 -34.39 -5.09 -61.41
C LEU A 528 -34.18 -6.41 -60.63
N GLY A 529 -34.53 -7.56 -61.24
CA GLY A 529 -34.33 -8.89 -60.66
C GLY A 529 -32.97 -9.54 -60.94
N ASP A 530 -32.13 -8.88 -61.74
CA ASP A 530 -30.83 -9.43 -62.13
C ASP A 530 -29.80 -9.45 -61.00
N ALA A 531 -28.82 -10.33 -61.14
CA ALA A 531 -27.70 -10.44 -60.19
C ALA A 531 -26.94 -9.13 -60.04
N PHE A 532 -26.76 -8.37 -61.13
CA PHE A 532 -26.11 -7.05 -61.10
C PHE A 532 -26.85 -6.02 -60.28
N ALA A 533 -28.18 -5.93 -60.44
CA ALA A 533 -29.00 -4.99 -59.67
C ALA A 533 -28.96 -5.31 -58.14
N ARG A 534 -28.97 -6.60 -57.80
CA ARG A 534 -28.85 -7.05 -56.40
C ARG A 534 -27.48 -6.78 -55.80
N LEU A 535 -26.39 -7.01 -56.58
CA LEU A 535 -25.03 -6.69 -56.18
C LEU A 535 -24.86 -5.18 -55.97
N ALA A 536 -25.35 -4.34 -56.91
CA ALA A 536 -25.29 -2.89 -56.78
C ALA A 536 -26.05 -2.36 -55.57
N ALA A 537 -27.23 -2.90 -55.28
CA ALA A 537 -27.99 -2.55 -54.08
C ALA A 537 -27.25 -2.95 -52.80
N ALA A 538 -26.65 -4.15 -52.76
CA ALA A 538 -25.84 -4.62 -51.60
C ALA A 538 -24.59 -3.74 -51.40
N GLU A 539 -23.90 -3.40 -52.51
CA GLU A 539 -22.73 -2.52 -52.47
C GLU A 539 -23.09 -1.08 -51.99
N ALA A 540 -24.20 -0.53 -52.44
CA ALA A 540 -24.69 0.78 -52.02
C ALA A 540 -24.97 0.83 -50.51
N VAL A 541 -25.56 -0.23 -49.91
CA VAL A 541 -25.79 -0.32 -48.49
C VAL A 541 -24.46 -0.38 -47.73
N LEU A 542 -23.50 -1.20 -48.18
CA LEU A 542 -22.17 -1.29 -47.56
C LEU A 542 -21.39 0.02 -47.70
N GLY A 543 -21.49 0.68 -48.87
CA GLY A 543 -20.89 1.98 -49.13
C GLY A 543 -21.40 3.05 -48.18
N LEU A 544 -22.72 3.15 -48.03
CA LEU A 544 -23.33 4.08 -47.08
C LEU A 544 -22.83 3.87 -45.64
N LEU A 545 -22.73 2.62 -45.17
CA LEU A 545 -22.21 2.29 -43.85
C LEU A 545 -20.74 2.72 -43.66
N ILE A 546 -19.90 2.52 -44.67
CA ILE A 546 -18.49 2.91 -44.66
C ILE A 546 -18.37 4.44 -44.72
N GLU A 547 -19.13 5.13 -45.57
CA GLU A 547 -19.12 6.60 -45.70
C GLU A 547 -19.56 7.26 -44.38
N VAL A 548 -20.67 6.85 -43.80
CA VAL A 548 -21.17 7.40 -42.54
C VAL A 548 -20.14 7.14 -41.43
N SER A 549 -19.54 5.95 -41.38
CA SER A 549 -18.49 5.63 -40.43
C SER A 549 -17.24 6.47 -40.62
N PHE A 550 -16.82 6.71 -41.87
CA PHE A 550 -15.67 7.54 -42.21
C PHE A 550 -15.92 9.01 -41.83
N ILE A 551 -17.08 9.57 -42.22
CA ILE A 551 -17.45 10.97 -41.90
C ILE A 551 -17.50 11.15 -40.37
N ALA A 552 -18.14 10.25 -39.64
CA ALA A 552 -18.20 10.29 -38.17
C ALA A 552 -16.80 10.25 -37.54
N THR A 553 -15.93 9.36 -38.05
CA THR A 553 -14.54 9.24 -37.59
C THR A 553 -13.73 10.49 -37.89
N PHE A 554 -13.84 10.99 -39.10
CA PHE A 554 -13.12 12.21 -39.52
C PHE A 554 -13.57 13.42 -38.72
N THR A 555 -14.88 13.60 -38.58
CA THR A 555 -15.47 14.71 -37.80
C THR A 555 -15.03 14.62 -36.34
N GLN A 556 -15.05 13.44 -35.73
CA GLN A 556 -14.62 13.24 -34.37
C GLN A 556 -13.13 13.56 -34.17
N ARG A 557 -12.27 13.22 -35.15
CA ARG A 557 -10.81 13.41 -35.04
C ARG A 557 -10.38 14.85 -35.32
N PHE A 558 -11.01 15.53 -36.27
CA PHE A 558 -10.58 16.87 -36.73
C PHE A 558 -11.43 18.02 -36.17
N PHE A 559 -12.66 17.76 -35.76
CA PHE A 559 -13.60 18.79 -35.29
C PHE A 559 -14.19 18.47 -33.89
N GLY A 560 -13.94 17.28 -33.34
CA GLY A 560 -14.39 16.91 -32.01
C GLY A 560 -13.47 17.53 -30.93
N ARG A 561 -13.68 18.85 -30.69
CA ARG A 561 -13.13 19.58 -29.54
C ARG A 561 -14.09 19.50 -28.38
#